data_519fbb9edc16bdf64a286f5742851c0f
#
_entry.id   519fbb9edc16bdf64a286f5742851c0f
#
_cell.length_a   1.000
_cell.length_b   1.000
_cell.length_c   1.000
_cell.angle_alpha   90.00
_cell.angle_beta   90.00
_cell.angle_gamma   90.00
#
_symmetry.space_group_name_H-M   'P 1'
#
loop_
_entity.id
_entity.type
_entity.pdbx_description
1 polymer ?
#
loop_
_entity_poly.entity_id
_entity_poly.type
_entity_poly.pdbx_seq_one_letter_code
_entity_poly.pdbx_strand_id
1 'polypeptide(L)'
;MNYKSLHSFFCHILKIKFNFKKITKIPIVIYDKYTDIVADFLKPEKYYVLETNFKSINLRILIKSLIIYNFKWKPIFYLITFISELSPSYIITFVDNDVKFWTLKKYIKNIKKVFIQNGTRDDFFDTFSSLN
;
A
#
# COMPACT_ATOMS: atom_id res chain seq x y z
N MET A 1 -8.63 -27.77 -4.76
CA MET A 1 -8.46 -26.73 -3.71
C MET A 1 -8.65 -27.41 -2.36
N ASN A 2 -7.63 -27.37 -1.49
CA ASN A 2 -7.62 -28.18 -0.26
C ASN A 2 -8.53 -27.54 0.79
N TYR A 3 -9.35 -28.34 1.50
CA TYR A 3 -10.34 -27.88 2.50
C TYR A 3 -9.74 -26.97 3.58
N LYS A 4 -8.49 -27.24 4.00
CA LYS A 4 -7.74 -26.42 4.95
C LYS A 4 -7.44 -25.01 4.42
N SER A 5 -7.20 -24.87 3.12
CA SER A 5 -6.96 -23.59 2.46
C SER A 5 -8.23 -22.73 2.39
N LEU A 6 -9.38 -23.36 2.14
CA LEU A 6 -10.67 -22.67 2.09
C LEU A 6 -11.09 -22.16 3.46
N HIS A 7 -10.95 -22.98 4.51
CA HIS A 7 -11.24 -22.58 5.89
C HIS A 7 -10.37 -21.42 6.36
N SER A 8 -9.05 -21.48 6.09
CA SER A 8 -8.11 -20.37 6.41
C SER A 8 -8.49 -19.09 5.69
N PHE A 9 -8.92 -19.18 4.43
CA PHE A 9 -9.37 -18.03 3.62
C PHE A 9 -10.63 -17.39 4.21
N PHE A 10 -11.63 -18.19 4.59
CA PHE A 10 -12.85 -17.69 5.25
C PHE A 10 -12.55 -17.05 6.61
N CYS A 11 -11.70 -17.65 7.42
CA CYS A 11 -11.27 -17.09 8.70
C CYS A 11 -10.53 -15.74 8.52
N HIS A 12 -9.79 -15.55 7.42
CA HIS A 12 -9.14 -14.28 7.12
C HIS A 12 -10.15 -13.22 6.71
N ILE A 13 -11.12 -13.56 5.86
CA ILE A 13 -12.17 -12.64 5.42
C ILE A 13 -13.03 -12.17 6.60
N LEU A 14 -13.37 -13.06 7.52
CA LEU A 14 -14.17 -12.73 8.71
C LEU A 14 -13.48 -11.75 9.67
N LYS A 15 -12.15 -11.63 9.59
CA LYS A 15 -11.37 -10.68 10.40
C LYS A 15 -11.22 -9.30 9.75
N ILE A 16 -11.62 -9.14 8.49
CA ILE A 16 -11.52 -7.87 7.78
C ILE A 16 -12.62 -6.93 8.27
N LYS A 17 -12.23 -5.76 8.75
CA LYS A 17 -13.18 -4.71 9.11
C LYS A 17 -13.55 -3.90 7.85
N PHE A 18 -14.83 -3.86 7.54
CA PHE A 18 -15.33 -3.01 6.46
C PHE A 18 -15.73 -1.63 6.99
N ASN A 19 -15.43 -0.59 6.23
CA ASN A 19 -15.85 0.77 6.55
C ASN A 19 -16.28 1.52 5.28
N PHE A 20 -16.99 2.64 5.48
CA PHE A 20 -17.48 3.54 4.41
C PHE A 20 -16.91 4.95 4.55
N LYS A 21 -15.80 5.12 5.25
CA LYS A 21 -15.23 6.45 5.51
C LYS A 21 -14.99 7.20 4.21
N LYS A 22 -15.39 8.46 4.19
CA LYS A 22 -15.04 9.36 3.09
C LYS A 22 -13.53 9.59 3.12
N ILE A 23 -12.90 9.45 1.97
CA ILE A 23 -11.47 9.71 1.83
C ILE A 23 -11.28 11.19 1.56
N THR A 24 -10.41 11.81 2.32
CA THR A 24 -9.96 13.19 2.13
C THR A 24 -8.62 13.18 1.41
N LYS A 25 -8.39 14.18 0.54
CA LYS A 25 -7.10 14.35 -0.11
C LYS A 25 -6.02 14.66 0.91
N ILE A 26 -4.88 14.01 0.79
CA ILE A 26 -3.75 14.14 1.71
C ILE A 26 -2.46 14.24 0.89
N PRO A 27 -1.56 15.18 1.21
CA PRO A 27 -0.35 15.41 0.41
C PRO A 27 0.67 14.27 0.47
N ILE A 28 0.71 13.50 1.55
CA ILE A 28 1.72 12.48 1.78
C ILE A 28 1.05 11.16 2.16
N VAL A 29 1.45 10.08 1.49
CA VAL A 29 1.11 8.72 1.87
C VAL A 29 2.36 8.00 2.33
N ILE A 30 2.30 7.42 3.53
CA ILE A 30 3.31 6.50 4.04
C ILE A 30 2.84 5.10 3.70
N TYR A 31 3.63 4.41 2.87
CA TYR A 31 3.33 3.06 2.44
C TYR A 31 3.95 2.07 3.43
N ASP A 32 3.08 1.28 4.06
CA ASP A 32 3.40 0.34 5.11
C ASP A 32 3.84 0.96 6.45
N LYS A 33 4.15 0.12 7.45
CA LYS A 33 4.46 0.52 8.82
C LYS A 33 5.84 1.21 8.91
N TYR A 34 6.15 1.83 9.91
CA TYR A 34 7.29 2.64 10.37
C TYR A 34 6.93 4.13 10.47
N THR A 35 5.77 4.38 11.09
CA THR A 35 5.28 5.74 11.30
C THR A 35 6.06 6.52 12.33
N ASP A 36 6.74 5.84 13.26
CA ASP A 36 7.36 6.48 14.42
C ASP A 36 8.44 7.48 14.00
N ILE A 37 9.27 7.10 13.00
CA ILE A 37 10.32 7.99 12.47
C ILE A 37 9.73 9.21 11.75
N VAL A 38 8.58 9.03 11.09
CA VAL A 38 7.96 10.11 10.29
C VAL A 38 7.06 10.99 11.15
N ALA A 39 6.47 10.44 12.20
CA ALA A 39 5.61 11.16 13.14
C ALA A 39 6.34 12.32 13.84
N ASP A 40 7.65 12.18 14.06
CA ASP A 40 8.48 13.23 14.64
C ASP A 40 8.69 14.44 13.72
N PHE A 41 8.60 14.22 12.40
CA PHE A 41 8.86 15.26 11.38
C PHE A 41 7.60 15.79 10.71
N LEU A 42 6.52 15.03 10.70
CA LEU A 42 5.29 15.36 9.99
C LEU A 42 4.11 15.47 10.95
N LYS A 43 3.34 16.54 10.79
CA LYS A 43 2.07 16.66 11.52
C LYS A 43 1.07 15.59 11.03
N PRO A 44 0.30 14.96 11.95
CA PRO A 44 -0.62 13.87 11.61
C PRO A 44 -1.63 14.18 10.50
N GLU A 45 -2.08 15.43 10.39
CA GLU A 45 -3.02 15.87 9.38
C GLU A 45 -2.44 15.95 7.96
N LYS A 46 -1.11 15.84 7.80
CA LYS A 46 -0.42 15.95 6.52
C LYS A 46 -0.07 14.61 5.88
N TYR A 47 -0.27 13.51 6.59
CA TYR A 47 0.04 12.20 6.03
C TYR A 47 -1.04 11.16 6.31
N TYR A 48 -1.09 10.13 5.50
CA TYR A 48 -1.93 8.96 5.65
C TYR A 48 -1.08 7.69 5.61
N VAL A 49 -1.26 6.83 6.60
CA VAL A 49 -0.58 5.53 6.64
C VAL A 49 -1.41 4.50 5.89
N LEU A 50 -0.89 4.02 4.77
CA LEU A 50 -1.53 3.00 3.96
C LEU A 50 -1.10 1.61 4.43
N GLU A 51 -1.95 0.95 5.20
CA GLU A 51 -1.72 -0.44 5.60
C GLU A 51 -1.97 -1.42 4.44
N THR A 52 -0.96 -2.21 4.10
CA THR A 52 -1.02 -3.18 3.00
C THR A 52 -1.53 -4.56 3.41
N ASN A 53 -1.78 -4.77 4.70
CA ASN A 53 -2.24 -6.04 5.26
C ASN A 53 -3.77 -6.25 5.18
N PHE A 54 -4.51 -5.28 4.64
CA PHE A 54 -5.97 -5.35 4.46
C PHE A 54 -6.79 -5.67 5.71
N LYS A 55 -6.32 -5.30 6.91
CA LYS A 55 -7.10 -5.43 8.15
C LYS A 55 -8.42 -4.65 8.10
N SER A 56 -8.44 -3.57 7.33
CA SER A 56 -9.63 -2.75 7.09
C SER A 56 -9.76 -2.45 5.60
N ILE A 57 -10.95 -2.62 5.07
CA ILE A 57 -11.28 -2.34 3.66
C ILE A 57 -12.36 -1.27 3.59
N ASN A 58 -12.08 -0.22 2.83
CA ASN A 58 -13.07 0.78 2.51
C ASN A 58 -13.95 0.30 1.34
N LEU A 59 -15.23 0.05 1.61
CA LEU A 59 -16.16 -0.51 0.62
C LEU A 59 -16.39 0.42 -0.58
N ARG A 60 -16.36 1.73 -0.39
CA ARG A 60 -16.50 2.68 -1.51
C ARG A 60 -15.34 2.54 -2.49
N ILE A 61 -14.12 2.38 -1.97
CA ILE A 61 -12.91 2.17 -2.79
C ILE A 61 -12.94 0.79 -3.44
N LEU A 62 -13.38 -0.22 -2.70
CA LEU A 62 -13.52 -1.57 -3.24
C LEU A 62 -14.45 -1.60 -4.44
N ILE A 63 -15.66 -1.05 -4.30
CA ILE A 63 -16.65 -0.97 -5.39
C ILE A 63 -16.07 -0.18 -6.57
N LYS A 64 -15.46 0.98 -6.30
CA LYS A 64 -14.84 1.80 -7.35
C LYS A 64 -13.72 1.05 -8.07
N SER A 65 -12.88 0.34 -7.34
CA SER A 65 -11.82 -0.50 -7.90
C SER A 65 -12.39 -1.60 -8.81
N LEU A 66 -13.43 -2.31 -8.37
CA LEU A 66 -14.07 -3.35 -9.17
C LEU A 66 -14.64 -2.78 -10.48
N ILE A 67 -15.29 -1.62 -10.45
CA ILE A 67 -15.82 -0.97 -11.64
C ILE A 67 -14.69 -0.57 -12.60
N ILE A 68 -13.65 0.11 -12.11
CA ILE A 68 -12.52 0.57 -12.95
C ILE A 68 -11.80 -0.61 -13.64
N TYR A 69 -11.66 -1.72 -12.95
CA TYR A 69 -10.92 -2.88 -13.44
C TYR A 69 -11.84 -4.02 -13.93
N ASN A 70 -13.05 -3.69 -14.38
CA ASN A 70 -14.00 -4.64 -14.98
C ASN A 70 -14.24 -5.87 -14.09
N PHE A 71 -14.52 -5.67 -12.82
CA PHE A 71 -14.74 -6.69 -11.79
C PHE A 71 -13.58 -7.68 -11.58
N LYS A 72 -12.39 -7.37 -12.09
CA LYS A 72 -11.19 -8.15 -11.80
C LYS A 72 -10.66 -7.77 -10.42
N TRP A 73 -10.80 -8.68 -9.47
CA TRP A 73 -10.24 -8.48 -8.15
C TRP A 73 -8.75 -8.79 -8.11
N LYS A 74 -7.94 -7.78 -7.79
CA LYS A 74 -6.54 -7.92 -7.38
C LYS A 74 -6.27 -6.92 -6.25
N PRO A 75 -5.58 -7.33 -5.17
CA PRO A 75 -5.25 -6.42 -4.07
C PRO A 75 -4.54 -5.15 -4.53
N ILE A 76 -3.70 -5.24 -5.55
CA ILE A 76 -2.99 -4.09 -6.13
C ILE A 76 -3.95 -3.06 -6.73
N PHE A 77 -5.06 -3.48 -7.35
CA PHE A 77 -6.04 -2.56 -7.93
C PHE A 77 -6.77 -1.75 -6.87
N TYR A 78 -7.09 -2.37 -5.74
CA TYR A 78 -7.64 -1.67 -4.59
C TYR A 78 -6.65 -0.60 -4.08
N LEU A 79 -5.37 -0.94 -3.89
CA LEU A 79 -4.34 0.00 -3.44
C LEU A 79 -4.16 1.16 -4.41
N ILE A 80 -4.12 0.91 -5.71
CA ILE A 80 -4.02 1.94 -6.75
C ILE A 80 -5.22 2.89 -6.66
N THR A 81 -6.43 2.34 -6.57
CA THR A 81 -7.65 3.16 -6.47
C THR A 81 -7.65 3.98 -5.19
N PHE A 82 -7.23 3.39 -4.07
CA PHE A 82 -7.13 4.07 -2.79
C PHE A 82 -6.16 5.26 -2.84
N ILE A 83 -4.96 5.03 -3.36
CA ILE A 83 -3.93 6.08 -3.52
C ILE A 83 -4.43 7.17 -4.47
N SER A 84 -5.11 6.80 -5.56
CA SER A 84 -5.67 7.77 -6.50
C SER A 84 -6.74 8.66 -5.86
N GLU A 85 -7.55 8.11 -4.94
CA GLU A 85 -8.54 8.91 -4.19
C GLU A 85 -7.89 9.85 -3.17
N LEU A 86 -6.82 9.40 -2.49
CA LEU A 86 -6.04 10.26 -1.60
C LEU A 86 -5.34 11.39 -2.36
N SER A 87 -5.03 11.15 -3.64
CA SER A 87 -4.37 12.13 -4.54
C SER A 87 -3.10 12.76 -3.93
N PRO A 88 -2.15 11.97 -3.39
CA PRO A 88 -0.98 12.50 -2.73
C PRO A 88 0.03 13.05 -3.72
N SER A 89 0.86 14.00 -3.28
CA SER A 89 2.04 14.46 -4.00
C SER A 89 3.23 13.51 -3.83
N TYR A 90 3.30 12.85 -2.67
CA TYR A 90 4.40 11.96 -2.30
C TYR A 90 3.90 10.64 -1.72
N ILE A 91 4.57 9.55 -2.10
CA ILE A 91 4.46 8.26 -1.41
C ILE A 91 5.83 7.93 -0.85
N ILE A 92 5.88 7.72 0.47
CA ILE A 92 7.11 7.40 1.20
C ILE A 92 7.04 5.95 1.64
N THR A 93 8.12 5.21 1.45
CA THR A 93 8.27 3.86 2.00
C THR A 93 9.62 3.68 2.65
N PHE A 94 9.64 2.85 3.68
CA PHE A 94 10.85 2.39 4.37
C PHE A 94 11.21 0.95 3.98
N VAL A 95 10.42 0.32 3.12
CA VAL A 95 10.59 -1.05 2.67
C VAL A 95 11.05 -1.04 1.22
N ASP A 96 12.32 -1.27 0.99
CA ASP A 96 12.95 -1.21 -0.33
C ASP A 96 12.71 -2.45 -1.20
N ASN A 97 12.38 -3.59 -0.59
CA ASN A 97 12.19 -4.88 -1.25
C ASN A 97 10.71 -5.27 -1.47
N ASP A 98 9.75 -4.35 -1.27
CA ASP A 98 8.34 -4.67 -1.50
C ASP A 98 7.96 -4.61 -2.99
N VAL A 99 7.79 -5.79 -3.59
CA VAL A 99 7.35 -5.95 -4.98
C VAL A 99 6.05 -5.22 -5.29
N LYS A 100 5.12 -5.12 -4.32
CA LYS A 100 3.84 -4.41 -4.50
C LYS A 100 4.08 -2.92 -4.68
N PHE A 101 4.98 -2.33 -3.90
CA PHE A 101 5.36 -0.92 -4.03
C PHE A 101 5.95 -0.62 -5.41
N TRP A 102 6.86 -1.47 -5.89
CA TRP A 102 7.43 -1.35 -7.23
C TRP A 102 6.37 -1.51 -8.33
N THR A 103 5.41 -2.40 -8.13
CA THR A 103 4.30 -2.57 -9.05
C THR A 103 3.43 -1.31 -9.14
N LEU A 104 3.25 -0.56 -8.04
CA LEU A 104 2.53 0.71 -8.04
C LEU A 104 3.15 1.72 -9.01
N LYS A 105 4.48 1.70 -9.22
CA LYS A 105 5.17 2.59 -10.16
C LYS A 105 4.61 2.52 -11.59
N LYS A 106 4.15 1.36 -12.01
CA LYS A 106 3.59 1.14 -13.35
C LYS A 106 2.26 1.85 -13.56
N TYR A 107 1.48 2.01 -12.48
CA TYR A 107 0.11 2.51 -12.54
C TYR A 107 0.00 3.97 -12.09
N ILE A 108 0.86 4.41 -11.18
CA ILE A 108 0.80 5.74 -10.58
C ILE A 108 2.03 6.55 -11.03
N LYS A 109 1.93 7.23 -12.17
CA LYS A 109 3.07 7.94 -12.80
C LYS A 109 3.33 9.32 -12.18
N ASN A 110 2.27 10.04 -11.80
CA ASN A 110 2.34 11.47 -11.44
C ASN A 110 2.64 11.74 -9.96
N ILE A 111 2.93 10.71 -9.16
CA ILE A 111 3.21 10.81 -7.74
C ILE A 111 4.69 10.55 -7.51
N LYS A 112 5.35 11.44 -6.76
CA LYS A 112 6.76 11.27 -6.37
C LYS A 112 6.88 10.15 -5.35
N LYS A 113 7.80 9.22 -5.58
CA LYS A 113 8.07 8.07 -4.71
C LYS A 113 9.38 8.29 -4.00
N VAL A 114 9.36 8.24 -2.69
CA VAL A 114 10.50 8.47 -1.81
C VAL A 114 10.80 7.18 -1.06
N PHE A 115 12.04 6.74 -1.15
CA PHE A 115 12.56 5.62 -0.36
C PHE A 115 13.41 6.18 0.76
N ILE A 116 13.15 5.73 1.97
CA ILE A 116 14.01 6.00 3.11
C ILE A 116 14.65 4.67 3.49
N GLN A 117 15.96 4.57 3.28
CA GLN A 117 16.70 3.36 3.62
C GLN A 117 16.86 3.25 5.14
N ASN A 118 16.42 2.12 5.70
CA ASN A 118 16.62 1.78 7.10
C ASN A 118 17.90 0.96 7.24
N GLY A 119 18.96 1.63 7.67
CA GLY A 119 20.27 0.98 7.98
C GLY A 119 21.28 1.03 6.85
N THR A 120 22.51 0.74 7.21
CA THR A 120 23.61 0.50 6.28
C THR A 120 23.44 -0.89 5.67
N ARG A 121 23.45 -0.97 4.35
CA ARG A 121 23.67 -2.27 3.68
C ARG A 121 25.14 -2.58 3.81
N ASP A 122 25.47 -3.72 4.39
CA ASP A 122 26.82 -4.25 4.27
C ASP A 122 27.10 -4.52 2.80
N ASP A 123 28.25 -4.04 2.29
CA ASP A 123 28.66 -4.16 0.88
C ASP A 123 28.77 -5.61 0.38
N PHE A 124 28.64 -6.59 1.28
CA PHE A 124 28.71 -8.03 1.00
C PHE A 124 27.47 -8.61 0.30
N PHE A 125 26.34 -7.91 0.24
CA PHE A 125 25.12 -8.40 -0.40
C PHE A 125 24.59 -7.41 -1.43
N ASP A 126 25.35 -7.18 -2.48
CA ASP A 126 24.83 -6.49 -3.65
C ASP A 126 23.98 -7.46 -4.49
N THR A 127 22.77 -7.69 -4.02
CA THR A 127 21.78 -8.55 -4.70
C THR A 127 21.24 -7.96 -6.00
N PHE A 128 21.64 -6.74 -6.36
CA PHE A 128 21.21 -6.06 -7.58
C PHE A 128 22.21 -6.12 -8.72
N SER A 129 23.46 -6.54 -8.46
CA SER A 129 24.47 -6.72 -9.51
C SER A 129 24.17 -7.87 -10.47
N SER A 130 23.22 -8.76 -10.12
CA SER A 130 22.80 -9.91 -10.94
C SER A 130 21.55 -9.65 -11.80
N LEU A 131 21.05 -8.43 -11.88
CA LEU A 131 19.83 -8.07 -12.64
C LEU A 131 20.11 -7.20 -13.87
N ASN A 132 21.37 -7.20 -14.36
CA ASN A 132 21.73 -6.65 -15.66
C ASN A 132 21.67 -7.70 -16.74
#